data_a11c9c982a47fdbc0318474336973cc1
#
_entry.id   a11c9c982a47fdbc0318474336973cc1
#
_cell.length_a   1.000
_cell.length_b   1.000
_cell.length_c   1.000
_cell.angle_alpha   90.00
_cell.angle_beta   90.00
_cell.angle_gamma   90.00
#
_symmetry.space_group_name_H-M   'P 1'
#
loop_
_entity.id
_entity.type
_entity.pdbx_description
1 polymer ?
#
loop_
_entity_poly.entity_id
_entity_poly.type
_entity_poly.pdbx_seq_one_letter_code
_entity_poly.pdbx_strand_id
1 'polypeptide(L)'
;VKPLPPATPPAPISEDIWIRKYRFGSEAGIDDTWRRVAKAVAAAEPQDQALWAERFHGLLADYRFLPGGRILANAGTARNATLLNCFVMGALDDSIEGLFHALRESAITLQAGGGIGLDFSPIRPAGAAAVRTGNIASGPVSFMHLWDAMCETMTADRARRGAMMGVLRCDHPDIEAFIDAKVEPGALARFNLSVLVTDDLIRAVDGDDDWPLVFAGKTVRILKARILWERILRAAYETGEPGILFIDRINRENNLGYAETLHACNPCGEVPLPPYGACDLGSINLTRFISQPFTPEAACDFDAIAETARLGVRFLDNVLDVSHYPLEAQADQARKGRRVGLGITGLADALIMQGLAYDSNEGREFAARVLGTMRNAAYEASVQLAEEKGSFPLFNADAFLDRPFTHRLPEYLRDEIRRKGIRNSHLLAIAPTGSISLLGGNVSAGIEPVFAATVSRRVRRLSGDYDTIGMDDYAFRLWHEGGGEGLPPGFVTAGELSPDAHLAMQATAQGFVDNAISKTINADADMPFEAFANVYRTACDLGLKGCTVYRQGSRGEDVLTPVTEGAWCTSDTC
;
A
#
# COMPACT_ATOMS: atom_id res chain seq x y z
N VAL A 1 -28.62 -12.37 -9.16
CA VAL A 1 -27.94 -11.56 -8.12
C VAL A 1 -29.02 -11.03 -7.21
N LYS A 2 -29.02 -11.41 -5.91
CA LYS A 2 -29.93 -10.80 -4.93
C LYS A 2 -29.60 -9.31 -4.84
N PRO A 3 -30.58 -8.41 -4.81
CA PRO A 3 -30.31 -7.01 -4.60
C PRO A 3 -29.65 -6.85 -3.22
N LEU A 4 -28.46 -6.27 -3.21
CA LEU A 4 -27.80 -5.85 -1.98
C LEU A 4 -28.63 -4.72 -1.33
N PRO A 5 -28.51 -4.51 -0.01
CA PRO A 5 -29.19 -3.40 0.64
C PRO A 5 -28.87 -2.10 -0.10
N PRO A 6 -29.83 -1.17 -0.21
CA PRO A 6 -29.58 0.11 -0.87
C PRO A 6 -28.34 0.76 -0.28
N ALA A 7 -27.57 1.42 -1.13
CA ALA A 7 -26.40 2.17 -0.68
C ALA A 7 -26.84 3.11 0.44
N THR A 8 -26.26 2.97 1.62
CA THR A 8 -26.39 4.00 2.66
C THR A 8 -25.98 5.32 2.01
N PRO A 9 -26.72 6.42 2.20
CA PRO A 9 -26.33 7.71 1.66
C PRO A 9 -24.86 7.97 1.94
N PRO A 10 -24.08 8.49 0.98
CA PRO A 10 -22.68 8.75 1.21
C PRO A 10 -22.55 9.64 2.45
N ALA A 11 -21.64 9.28 3.35
CA ALA A 11 -21.34 10.12 4.50
C ALA A 11 -20.91 11.51 4.01
N PRO A 12 -21.13 12.60 4.76
CA PRO A 12 -20.73 13.95 4.37
C PRO A 12 -19.26 14.04 3.92
N ILE A 13 -18.39 13.24 4.54
CA ILE A 13 -16.97 13.14 4.15
C ILE A 13 -16.79 12.54 2.75
N SER A 14 -17.64 11.64 2.31
CA SER A 14 -17.57 11.04 0.97
C SER A 14 -17.78 12.07 -0.13
N GLU A 15 -18.77 12.94 0.05
CA GLU A 15 -19.04 14.05 -0.87
C GLU A 15 -17.92 15.09 -0.87
N ASP A 16 -17.44 15.49 0.30
CA ASP A 16 -16.29 16.42 0.43
C ASP A 16 -15.05 15.90 -0.28
N ILE A 17 -14.68 14.63 -0.06
CA ILE A 17 -13.54 13.99 -0.72
C ILE A 17 -13.76 13.90 -2.23
N TRP A 18 -14.95 13.56 -2.68
CA TRP A 18 -15.27 13.52 -4.11
C TRP A 18 -15.09 14.90 -4.75
N ILE A 19 -15.69 15.94 -4.19
CA ILE A 19 -15.62 17.31 -4.70
C ILE A 19 -14.18 17.81 -4.77
N ARG A 20 -13.39 17.59 -3.72
CA ARG A 20 -12.02 18.12 -3.63
C ARG A 20 -10.99 17.33 -4.45
N LYS A 21 -11.19 16.01 -4.65
CA LYS A 21 -10.15 15.15 -5.21
C LYS A 21 -10.49 14.51 -6.54
N TYR A 22 -11.75 14.16 -6.77
CA TYR A 22 -12.13 13.26 -7.86
C TYR A 22 -13.04 13.89 -8.91
N ARG A 23 -13.84 14.84 -8.52
CA ARG A 23 -14.72 15.58 -9.41
C ARG A 23 -13.94 16.24 -10.54
N PHE A 24 -14.43 16.10 -11.77
CA PHE A 24 -13.84 16.72 -12.95
C PHE A 24 -14.87 17.55 -13.73
N GLY A 25 -14.52 18.79 -14.05
CA GLY A 25 -15.36 19.67 -14.87
C GLY A 25 -16.74 19.92 -14.25
N SER A 26 -17.78 19.67 -15.03
CA SER A 26 -19.20 19.90 -14.68
C SER A 26 -19.91 18.67 -14.10
N GLU A 27 -19.18 17.65 -13.63
CA GLU A 27 -19.79 16.49 -13.00
C GLU A 27 -20.75 16.92 -11.88
N ALA A 28 -22.00 16.45 -11.92
CA ALA A 28 -23.04 16.81 -10.97
C ALA A 28 -23.08 15.90 -9.74
N GLY A 29 -22.62 14.64 -9.89
CA GLY A 29 -22.58 13.63 -8.84
C GLY A 29 -21.51 12.59 -9.10
N ILE A 30 -21.33 11.69 -8.14
CA ILE A 30 -20.33 10.63 -8.20
C ILE A 30 -20.57 9.66 -9.37
N ASP A 31 -21.81 9.47 -9.78
CA ASP A 31 -22.16 8.59 -10.91
C ASP A 31 -21.56 9.09 -12.24
N ASP A 32 -21.47 10.41 -12.43
CA ASP A 32 -20.78 10.98 -13.60
C ASP A 32 -19.29 10.62 -13.61
N THR A 33 -18.66 10.63 -12.42
CA THR A 33 -17.27 10.16 -12.26
C THR A 33 -17.15 8.67 -12.60
N TRP A 34 -18.09 7.84 -12.10
CA TRP A 34 -18.10 6.40 -12.40
C TRP A 34 -18.23 6.13 -13.90
N ARG A 35 -19.13 6.83 -14.59
CA ARG A 35 -19.31 6.73 -16.05
C ARG A 35 -18.08 7.17 -16.82
N ARG A 36 -17.47 8.29 -16.44
CA ARG A 36 -16.24 8.78 -17.08
C ARG A 36 -15.12 7.76 -16.95
N VAL A 37 -14.86 7.28 -15.74
CA VAL A 37 -13.80 6.32 -15.45
C VAL A 37 -14.05 4.99 -16.17
N ALA A 38 -15.26 4.44 -16.06
CA ALA A 38 -15.64 3.19 -16.70
C ALA A 38 -15.46 3.24 -18.22
N LYS A 39 -15.91 4.33 -18.87
CA LYS A 39 -15.74 4.55 -20.31
C LYS A 39 -14.28 4.65 -20.71
N ALA A 40 -13.46 5.38 -19.94
CA ALA A 40 -12.05 5.55 -20.22
C ALA A 40 -11.28 4.21 -20.13
N VAL A 41 -11.57 3.41 -19.11
CA VAL A 41 -10.90 2.12 -18.91
C VAL A 41 -11.39 1.07 -19.93
N ALA A 42 -12.66 1.11 -20.32
CA ALA A 42 -13.21 0.22 -21.33
C ALA A 42 -12.62 0.48 -22.74
N ALA A 43 -12.00 1.63 -22.97
CA ALA A 43 -11.34 1.94 -24.26
C ALA A 43 -10.16 0.99 -24.59
N ALA A 44 -9.58 0.30 -23.60
CA ALA A 44 -8.57 -0.74 -23.81
C ALA A 44 -9.15 -2.07 -24.31
N GLU A 45 -10.47 -2.24 -24.31
CA GLU A 45 -11.07 -3.47 -24.82
C GLU A 45 -11.05 -3.51 -26.34
N PRO A 46 -10.63 -4.64 -26.95
CA PRO A 46 -10.54 -4.75 -28.39
C PRO A 46 -11.92 -4.79 -29.07
N GLN A 47 -12.95 -5.23 -28.34
CA GLN A 47 -14.35 -5.35 -28.80
C GLN A 47 -15.31 -4.98 -27.69
N ASP A 48 -16.55 -4.68 -28.05
CA ASP A 48 -17.66 -4.46 -27.11
C ASP A 48 -17.38 -3.40 -26.03
N GLN A 49 -16.63 -2.34 -26.34
CA GLN A 49 -16.23 -1.29 -25.40
C GLN A 49 -17.44 -0.69 -24.64
N ALA A 50 -18.58 -0.53 -25.31
CA ALA A 50 -19.80 -0.03 -24.66
C ALA A 50 -20.33 -1.00 -23.60
N LEU A 51 -20.33 -2.29 -23.87
CA LEU A 51 -20.72 -3.33 -22.91
C LEU A 51 -19.76 -3.36 -21.71
N TRP A 52 -18.45 -3.25 -21.97
CA TRP A 52 -17.46 -3.21 -20.90
C TRP A 52 -17.55 -1.93 -20.07
N ALA A 53 -17.87 -0.79 -20.70
CA ALA A 53 -18.13 0.44 -19.96
C ALA A 53 -19.32 0.29 -18.98
N GLU A 54 -20.42 -0.37 -19.39
CA GLU A 54 -21.54 -0.65 -18.51
C GLU A 54 -21.16 -1.63 -17.38
N ARG A 55 -20.40 -2.68 -17.68
CA ARG A 55 -19.90 -3.62 -16.66
C ARG A 55 -18.98 -2.94 -15.64
N PHE A 56 -18.07 -2.10 -16.10
CA PHE A 56 -17.18 -1.33 -15.22
C PHE A 56 -17.94 -0.25 -14.44
N HIS A 57 -18.94 0.38 -15.02
CA HIS A 57 -19.83 1.26 -14.28
C HIS A 57 -20.54 0.49 -13.14
N GLY A 58 -21.15 -0.68 -13.44
CA GLY A 58 -21.77 -1.53 -12.42
C GLY A 58 -20.80 -2.03 -11.34
N LEU A 59 -19.51 -2.21 -11.68
CA LEU A 59 -18.45 -2.55 -10.72
C LEU A 59 -18.18 -1.41 -9.75
N LEU A 60 -18.18 -0.15 -10.23
CA LEU A 60 -17.90 1.05 -9.43
C LEU A 60 -19.13 1.51 -8.64
N ALA A 61 -20.33 1.28 -9.19
CA ALA A 61 -21.59 1.64 -8.56
C ALA A 61 -21.70 1.01 -7.17
N ASP A 62 -22.41 1.66 -6.27
CA ASP A 62 -22.57 1.23 -4.87
C ASP A 62 -21.27 1.06 -4.10
N TYR A 63 -20.16 1.62 -4.60
CA TYR A 63 -18.84 1.57 -3.92
C TYR A 63 -18.32 0.14 -3.67
N ARG A 64 -18.70 -0.84 -4.50
CA ARG A 64 -18.24 -2.24 -4.35
C ARG A 64 -16.75 -2.40 -4.62
N PHE A 65 -16.27 -1.68 -5.63
CA PHE A 65 -14.88 -1.61 -6.01
C PHE A 65 -14.45 -0.16 -6.09
N LEU A 66 -13.38 0.16 -5.41
CA LEU A 66 -12.80 1.49 -5.32
C LEU A 66 -11.43 1.48 -5.99
N PRO A 67 -11.30 1.93 -7.24
CA PRO A 67 -10.00 2.03 -7.89
C PRO A 67 -9.14 3.10 -7.22
N GLY A 68 -7.84 2.99 -7.39
CA GLY A 68 -6.87 3.92 -6.83
C GLY A 68 -7.21 5.38 -7.14
N GLY A 69 -6.94 6.26 -6.19
CA GLY A 69 -7.32 7.67 -6.30
C GLY A 69 -6.78 8.38 -7.56
N ARG A 70 -5.71 7.87 -8.19
CA ARG A 70 -5.19 8.39 -9.46
C ARG A 70 -6.12 8.05 -10.62
N ILE A 71 -6.65 6.85 -10.64
CA ILE A 71 -7.61 6.40 -11.64
C ILE A 71 -8.87 7.26 -11.55
N LEU A 72 -9.44 7.44 -10.34
CA LEU A 72 -10.62 8.27 -10.12
C LEU A 72 -10.43 9.72 -10.55
N ALA A 73 -9.28 10.29 -10.24
CA ALA A 73 -8.99 11.70 -10.52
C ALA A 73 -8.68 11.99 -11.99
N ASN A 74 -8.11 11.03 -12.73
CA ASN A 74 -7.47 11.32 -14.01
C ASN A 74 -8.01 10.51 -15.19
N ALA A 75 -8.57 9.30 -15.01
CA ALA A 75 -9.09 8.50 -16.12
C ALA A 75 -10.21 9.25 -16.86
N GLY A 76 -10.08 9.33 -18.19
CA GLY A 76 -11.03 10.04 -19.05
C GLY A 76 -11.00 11.56 -18.94
N THR A 77 -9.95 12.13 -18.36
CA THR A 77 -9.72 13.59 -18.32
C THR A 77 -8.65 13.99 -19.33
N ALA A 78 -8.60 15.29 -19.67
CA ALA A 78 -7.54 15.85 -20.51
C ALA A 78 -6.21 16.11 -19.76
N ARG A 79 -6.09 15.65 -18.51
CA ARG A 79 -4.89 15.86 -17.72
C ARG A 79 -3.77 14.94 -18.17
N ASN A 80 -2.56 15.49 -18.33
CA ASN A 80 -1.35 14.70 -18.59
C ASN A 80 -0.82 14.14 -17.25
N ALA A 81 -1.52 13.15 -16.69
CA ALA A 81 -1.21 12.56 -15.39
C ALA A 81 -1.34 11.04 -15.46
N THR A 82 -0.52 10.34 -14.71
CA THR A 82 -0.57 8.88 -14.65
C THR A 82 -1.81 8.38 -13.90
N LEU A 83 -2.29 7.20 -14.28
CA LEU A 83 -3.32 6.47 -13.54
C LEU A 83 -2.72 5.56 -12.46
N LEU A 84 -1.41 5.32 -12.50
CA LEU A 84 -0.70 4.45 -11.56
C LEU A 84 -0.30 5.22 -10.30
N ASN A 85 -0.34 4.53 -9.18
CA ASN A 85 -0.01 5.13 -7.88
C ASN A 85 1.46 4.92 -7.50
N CYS A 86 2.02 3.75 -7.83
CA CYS A 86 3.22 3.18 -7.23
C CYS A 86 4.30 2.99 -8.30
N PHE A 87 5.48 3.56 -8.05
CA PHE A 87 6.64 3.44 -8.91
C PHE A 87 7.88 3.14 -8.07
N VAL A 88 8.83 2.40 -8.65
CA VAL A 88 10.22 2.37 -8.22
C VAL A 88 11.06 2.98 -9.34
N MET A 89 11.98 3.85 -8.99
CA MET A 89 12.84 4.52 -9.97
C MET A 89 13.92 3.59 -10.48
N GLY A 90 14.61 4.00 -11.54
CA GLY A 90 15.77 3.28 -12.05
C GLY A 90 16.87 3.13 -11.00
N ALA A 91 17.74 2.15 -11.17
CA ALA A 91 18.90 1.98 -10.32
C ALA A 91 19.77 3.26 -10.35
N LEU A 92 20.16 3.74 -9.17
CA LEU A 92 21.00 4.93 -9.06
C LEU A 92 22.43 4.62 -9.55
N ASP A 93 22.93 5.42 -10.49
CA ASP A 93 24.33 5.38 -10.88
C ASP A 93 25.15 6.28 -9.94
N ASP A 94 26.26 5.72 -9.41
CA ASP A 94 27.15 6.40 -8.47
C ASP A 94 28.05 7.42 -9.18
N SER A 95 27.41 8.36 -9.89
CA SER A 95 28.05 9.50 -10.56
C SER A 95 27.15 10.74 -10.42
N ILE A 96 27.75 11.93 -10.49
CA ILE A 96 26.97 13.18 -10.45
C ILE A 96 25.96 13.23 -11.60
N GLU A 97 26.37 12.83 -12.80
CA GLU A 97 25.49 12.80 -13.96
C GLU A 97 24.33 11.84 -13.74
N GLY A 98 24.61 10.61 -13.27
CA GLY A 98 23.58 9.60 -13.00
C GLY A 98 22.62 10.03 -11.90
N LEU A 99 23.13 10.62 -10.81
CA LEU A 99 22.30 11.12 -9.70
C LEU A 99 21.35 12.24 -10.14
N PHE A 100 21.84 13.21 -10.91
CA PHE A 100 20.99 14.29 -11.43
C PHE A 100 20.03 13.82 -12.52
N HIS A 101 20.41 12.80 -13.32
CA HIS A 101 19.49 12.13 -14.23
C HIS A 101 18.33 11.48 -13.44
N ALA A 102 18.62 10.69 -12.43
CA ALA A 102 17.62 10.05 -11.58
C ALA A 102 16.74 11.08 -10.82
N LEU A 103 17.32 12.18 -10.35
CA LEU A 103 16.58 13.29 -9.74
C LEU A 103 15.57 13.91 -10.73
N ARG A 104 15.99 14.15 -11.99
CA ARG A 104 15.10 14.65 -13.05
C ARG A 104 13.96 13.66 -13.33
N GLU A 105 14.24 12.37 -13.46
CA GLU A 105 13.22 11.34 -13.70
C GLU A 105 12.24 11.26 -12.52
N SER A 106 12.75 11.35 -11.28
CA SER A 106 11.94 11.41 -10.06
C SER A 106 10.99 12.62 -10.08
N ALA A 107 11.48 13.79 -10.46
CA ALA A 107 10.67 15.01 -10.58
C ALA A 107 9.54 14.84 -11.60
N ILE A 108 9.81 14.29 -12.78
CA ILE A 108 8.81 14.03 -13.82
C ILE A 108 7.74 13.04 -13.32
N THR A 109 8.15 11.97 -12.64
CA THR A 109 7.22 10.95 -12.12
C THR A 109 6.34 11.52 -11.00
N LEU A 110 6.90 12.27 -10.07
CA LEU A 110 6.16 12.97 -9.01
C LEU A 110 5.18 14.01 -9.59
N GLN A 111 5.61 14.78 -10.60
CA GLN A 111 4.76 15.76 -11.27
C GLN A 111 3.55 15.12 -11.94
N ALA A 112 3.73 13.96 -12.57
CA ALA A 112 2.63 13.19 -13.16
C ALA A 112 1.72 12.56 -12.09
N GLY A 113 2.13 12.59 -10.83
CA GLY A 113 1.36 12.16 -9.67
C GLY A 113 1.74 10.79 -9.12
N GLY A 114 2.80 10.14 -9.56
CA GLY A 114 3.29 8.88 -8.99
C GLY A 114 3.92 9.08 -7.60
N GLY A 115 3.77 8.11 -6.71
CA GLY A 115 4.62 7.94 -5.54
C GLY A 115 5.84 7.10 -5.91
N ILE A 116 7.03 7.44 -5.44
CA ILE A 116 8.28 6.82 -5.90
C ILE A 116 9.05 6.12 -4.78
N GLY A 117 9.72 5.03 -5.11
CA GLY A 117 10.72 4.36 -4.28
C GLY A 117 12.10 4.44 -4.91
N LEU A 118 13.13 4.57 -4.08
CA LEU A 118 14.53 4.73 -4.46
C LEU A 118 15.42 3.86 -3.58
N ASP A 119 16.30 3.09 -4.20
CA ASP A 119 17.37 2.37 -3.49
C ASP A 119 18.67 3.20 -3.56
N PHE A 120 19.12 3.66 -2.41
CA PHE A 120 20.36 4.45 -2.28
C PHE A 120 21.61 3.59 -2.04
N SER A 121 21.47 2.26 -1.97
CA SER A 121 22.58 1.34 -1.71
C SER A 121 23.70 1.35 -2.77
N PRO A 122 23.44 1.67 -4.05
CA PRO A 122 24.53 1.78 -5.04
C PRO A 122 25.47 2.98 -4.84
N ILE A 123 25.07 3.99 -4.05
CA ILE A 123 25.87 5.21 -3.86
C ILE A 123 27.03 4.94 -2.91
N ARG A 124 28.24 5.34 -3.29
CA ARG A 124 29.45 5.17 -2.46
C ARG A 124 29.32 5.87 -1.11
N PRO A 125 29.92 5.26 -0.05
CA PRO A 125 29.80 5.82 1.30
C PRO A 125 30.53 7.15 1.45
N ALA A 126 30.12 7.92 2.45
CA ALA A 126 30.80 9.13 2.88
C ALA A 126 32.27 8.83 3.23
N GLY A 127 33.17 9.73 2.87
CA GLY A 127 34.61 9.56 3.08
C GLY A 127 35.31 8.72 2.00
N ALA A 128 34.59 8.04 1.11
CA ALA A 128 35.20 7.31 0.01
C ALA A 128 35.90 8.27 -0.98
N ALA A 129 37.10 7.91 -1.45
CA ALA A 129 37.81 8.71 -2.42
C ALA A 129 37.11 8.71 -3.78
N ALA A 130 36.79 9.87 -4.31
CA ALA A 130 36.35 10.06 -5.68
C ALA A 130 37.58 10.07 -6.60
N VAL A 131 37.96 8.90 -7.13
CA VAL A 131 39.23 8.63 -7.85
C VAL A 131 39.47 9.63 -9.01
N ARG A 132 38.40 10.15 -9.66
CA ARG A 132 38.51 11.06 -10.81
C ARG A 132 38.77 12.52 -10.45
N THR A 133 38.31 12.97 -9.28
CA THR A 133 38.37 14.40 -8.88
C THR A 133 39.23 14.67 -7.66
N GLY A 134 39.73 13.63 -6.97
CA GLY A 134 40.45 13.76 -5.73
C GLY A 134 39.61 14.23 -4.52
N ASN A 135 38.29 14.38 -4.71
CA ASN A 135 37.38 14.80 -3.66
C ASN A 135 36.94 13.62 -2.79
N ILE A 136 36.33 13.93 -1.65
CA ILE A 136 35.74 12.97 -0.71
C ILE A 136 34.23 12.90 -0.99
N ALA A 137 33.68 11.70 -1.09
CA ALA A 137 32.25 11.48 -1.25
C ALA A 137 31.46 11.90 0.00
N SER A 138 30.26 12.44 -0.20
CA SER A 138 29.38 12.87 0.89
C SER A 138 28.40 11.79 1.35
N GLY A 139 28.31 10.67 0.61
CA GLY A 139 27.46 9.54 0.93
C GLY A 139 25.98 9.68 0.53
N PRO A 140 25.21 8.57 0.59
CA PRO A 140 23.81 8.51 0.13
C PRO A 140 22.88 9.49 0.85
N VAL A 141 22.99 9.62 2.17
CA VAL A 141 22.11 10.48 2.97
C VAL A 141 22.20 11.95 2.54
N SER A 142 23.41 12.43 2.21
CA SER A 142 23.59 13.80 1.71
C SER A 142 22.85 14.04 0.40
N PHE A 143 22.84 13.06 -0.50
CA PHE A 143 22.12 13.17 -1.77
C PHE A 143 20.59 13.08 -1.57
N MET A 144 20.10 12.34 -0.58
CA MET A 144 18.67 12.28 -0.28
C MET A 144 18.07 13.66 -0.02
N HIS A 145 18.81 14.60 0.57
CA HIS A 145 18.36 15.99 0.76
C HIS A 145 18.04 16.71 -0.56
N LEU A 146 18.66 16.33 -1.69
CA LEU A 146 18.31 16.91 -3.00
C LEU A 146 16.90 16.48 -3.42
N TRP A 147 16.55 15.19 -3.23
CA TRP A 147 15.20 14.69 -3.50
C TRP A 147 14.17 15.30 -2.55
N ASP A 148 14.51 15.45 -1.28
CA ASP A 148 13.61 16.06 -0.28
C ASP A 148 13.27 17.50 -0.64
N ALA A 149 14.30 18.32 -0.95
CA ALA A 149 14.14 19.72 -1.38
C ALA A 149 13.40 19.84 -2.72
N MET A 150 13.70 18.96 -3.69
CA MET A 150 12.99 18.91 -4.97
C MET A 150 11.51 18.61 -4.75
N CYS A 151 11.20 17.59 -3.95
CA CYS A 151 9.82 17.19 -3.66
C CYS A 151 9.06 18.30 -2.91
N GLU A 152 9.69 18.96 -1.94
CA GLU A 152 9.12 20.11 -1.23
C GLU A 152 8.78 21.24 -2.19
N THR A 153 9.72 21.63 -3.05
CA THR A 153 9.56 22.70 -4.04
C THR A 153 8.41 22.43 -5.00
N MET A 154 8.28 21.19 -5.48
CA MET A 154 7.26 20.82 -6.47
C MET A 154 5.85 20.68 -5.87
N THR A 155 5.74 20.48 -4.57
CA THR A 155 4.45 20.23 -3.89
C THR A 155 3.94 21.43 -3.11
N ALA A 156 4.67 22.57 -3.09
CA ALA A 156 4.34 23.74 -2.31
C ALA A 156 2.92 24.28 -2.56
N ASP A 157 2.43 24.22 -3.80
CA ASP A 157 1.14 24.80 -4.25
C ASP A 157 0.00 23.77 -4.41
N ARG A 158 0.18 22.50 -4.09
CA ARG A 158 -0.82 21.47 -4.40
C ARG A 158 -1.35 20.77 -3.15
N ALA A 159 -2.65 20.46 -3.18
CA ALA A 159 -3.36 19.70 -2.15
C ALA A 159 -2.82 18.26 -1.93
N ARG A 160 -1.79 17.83 -2.64
CA ARG A 160 -1.11 16.53 -2.52
C ARG A 160 0.35 16.73 -2.22
N ARG A 161 0.80 16.13 -1.12
CA ARG A 161 2.21 15.97 -0.80
C ARG A 161 2.79 14.88 -1.70
N GLY A 162 3.95 15.11 -2.32
CA GLY A 162 4.74 14.04 -2.91
C GLY A 162 5.16 13.06 -1.81
N ALA A 163 5.17 11.78 -2.13
CA ALA A 163 5.59 10.74 -1.20
C ALA A 163 6.73 9.93 -1.84
N MET A 164 7.80 9.74 -1.08
CA MET A 164 8.97 8.99 -1.50
C MET A 164 9.33 7.94 -0.45
N MET A 165 9.79 6.77 -0.90
CA MET A 165 10.45 5.77 -0.08
C MET A 165 11.94 5.81 -0.38
N GLY A 166 12.75 5.96 0.65
CA GLY A 166 14.20 5.75 0.57
C GLY A 166 14.58 4.45 1.26
N VAL A 167 15.31 3.60 0.57
CA VAL A 167 15.82 2.37 1.18
C VAL A 167 17.34 2.32 1.14
N LEU A 168 17.94 1.64 2.12
CA LEU A 168 19.36 1.34 2.19
C LEU A 168 19.56 -0.09 2.70
N ARG A 169 20.53 -0.80 2.12
CA ARG A 169 20.92 -2.15 2.57
C ARG A 169 21.54 -2.11 3.96
N CYS A 170 21.21 -3.09 4.77
CA CYS A 170 21.73 -3.22 6.15
C CYS A 170 23.25 -3.42 6.23
N ASP A 171 23.91 -3.80 5.13
CA ASP A 171 25.37 -3.96 5.04
C ASP A 171 26.09 -2.76 4.39
N HIS A 172 25.36 -1.66 4.09
CA HIS A 172 25.99 -0.46 3.54
C HIS A 172 26.85 0.27 4.59
N PRO A 173 28.05 0.81 4.25
CA PRO A 173 28.90 1.49 5.22
C PRO A 173 28.26 2.69 5.93
N ASP A 174 27.31 3.39 5.28
CA ASP A 174 26.60 4.54 5.83
C ASP A 174 25.26 4.17 6.49
N ILE A 175 25.04 2.89 6.81
CA ILE A 175 23.78 2.44 7.37
C ILE A 175 23.42 3.14 8.69
N GLU A 176 24.41 3.45 9.54
CA GLU A 176 24.17 4.16 10.79
C GLU A 176 23.69 5.60 10.55
N ALA A 177 24.31 6.30 9.58
CA ALA A 177 23.89 7.65 9.19
C ALA A 177 22.47 7.65 8.60
N PHE A 178 22.10 6.60 7.86
CA PHE A 178 20.76 6.44 7.32
C PHE A 178 19.71 6.18 8.42
N ILE A 179 20.04 5.35 9.41
CA ILE A 179 19.17 5.09 10.56
C ILE A 179 18.87 6.39 11.31
N ASP A 180 19.90 7.22 11.51
CA ASP A 180 19.80 8.46 12.28
C ASP A 180 19.26 9.65 11.45
N ALA A 181 19.03 9.48 10.16
CA ALA A 181 18.73 10.58 9.22
C ALA A 181 17.48 11.38 9.57
N LYS A 182 16.57 10.86 10.40
CA LYS A 182 15.33 11.51 10.85
C LYS A 182 15.26 11.81 12.35
N VAL A 183 16.36 11.67 13.06
CA VAL A 183 16.43 12.02 14.49
C VAL A 183 16.17 13.52 14.70
N GLU A 184 16.65 14.37 13.79
CA GLU A 184 16.32 15.78 13.83
C GLU A 184 14.90 16.03 13.27
N PRO A 185 14.03 16.74 14.01
CA PRO A 185 12.67 17.04 13.57
C PRO A 185 12.66 17.76 12.22
N GLY A 186 11.90 17.21 11.27
CA GLY A 186 11.74 17.78 9.92
C GLY A 186 12.81 17.36 8.91
N ALA A 187 13.86 16.64 9.31
CA ALA A 187 14.83 16.09 8.37
C ALA A 187 14.17 15.04 7.45
N LEU A 188 14.45 15.12 6.16
CA LEU A 188 13.92 14.22 5.12
C LEU A 188 12.40 14.01 5.22
N ALA A 189 11.64 15.09 5.47
CA ALA A 189 10.22 15.04 5.78
C ALA A 189 9.34 14.47 4.65
N ARG A 190 9.87 14.39 3.43
CA ARG A 190 9.16 13.86 2.25
C ARG A 190 9.47 12.40 1.97
N PHE A 191 10.40 11.81 2.73
CA PHE A 191 10.72 10.41 2.66
C PHE A 191 10.04 9.61 3.77
N ASN A 192 9.64 8.39 3.44
CA ASN A 192 9.58 7.27 4.38
C ASN A 192 10.90 6.50 4.23
N LEU A 193 11.53 6.15 5.33
CA LEU A 193 12.79 5.41 5.31
C LEU A 193 12.58 3.96 5.72
N SER A 194 13.24 3.03 5.01
CA SER A 194 13.24 1.62 5.41
C SER A 194 14.62 0.98 5.19
N VAL A 195 15.01 0.14 6.12
CA VAL A 195 16.23 -0.67 5.99
C VAL A 195 15.89 -1.98 5.26
N LEU A 196 16.68 -2.30 4.23
CA LEU A 196 16.61 -3.61 3.57
C LEU A 196 17.36 -4.63 4.43
N VAL A 197 16.63 -5.42 5.19
CA VAL A 197 17.17 -6.43 6.11
C VAL A 197 17.25 -7.77 5.40
N THR A 198 18.42 -8.41 5.48
CA THR A 198 18.67 -9.74 4.92
C THR A 198 18.48 -10.84 5.96
N ASP A 199 18.21 -12.07 5.50
CA ASP A 199 18.17 -13.25 6.37
C ASP A 199 19.53 -13.48 7.05
N ASP A 200 20.64 -13.08 6.39
CA ASP A 200 22.00 -13.14 6.96
C ASP A 200 22.18 -12.22 8.17
N LEU A 201 21.65 -10.98 8.10
CA LEU A 201 21.70 -10.08 9.26
C LEU A 201 20.93 -10.68 10.45
N ILE A 202 19.74 -11.25 10.21
CA ILE A 202 18.96 -11.86 11.30
C ILE A 202 19.71 -13.02 11.93
N ARG A 203 20.33 -13.89 11.12
CA ARG A 203 21.19 -14.98 11.65
C ARG A 203 22.38 -14.46 12.46
N ALA A 204 23.03 -13.41 11.97
CA ALA A 204 24.16 -12.79 12.67
C ALA A 204 23.74 -12.12 14.00
N VAL A 205 22.53 -11.55 14.05
CA VAL A 205 21.94 -11.02 15.30
C VAL A 205 21.71 -12.13 16.31
N ASP A 206 21.18 -13.27 15.87
CA ASP A 206 20.94 -14.44 16.74
C ASP A 206 22.24 -15.03 17.29
N GLY A 207 23.28 -15.14 16.42
CA GLY A 207 24.60 -15.65 16.78
C GLY A 207 25.48 -14.68 17.57
N ASP A 208 25.06 -13.40 17.70
CA ASP A 208 25.92 -12.30 18.19
C ASP A 208 27.23 -12.14 17.38
N ASP A 209 27.11 -12.37 16.07
CA ASP A 209 28.24 -12.40 15.15
C ASP A 209 28.69 -10.99 14.73
N ASP A 210 29.86 -10.94 14.14
CA ASP A 210 30.38 -9.75 13.46
C ASP A 210 29.64 -9.53 12.15
N TRP A 211 29.28 -8.28 11.87
CA TRP A 211 28.58 -7.87 10.66
C TRP A 211 29.46 -6.96 9.81
N PRO A 212 29.89 -7.41 8.62
CA PRO A 212 30.70 -6.58 7.73
C PRO A 212 29.82 -5.56 7.00
N LEU A 213 30.23 -4.31 7.02
CA LEU A 213 29.69 -3.28 6.14
C LEU A 213 30.49 -3.27 4.85
N VAL A 214 29.79 -3.47 3.72
CA VAL A 214 30.41 -3.79 2.42
C VAL A 214 30.00 -2.78 1.36
N PHE A 215 30.97 -2.31 0.57
CA PHE A 215 30.73 -1.54 -0.64
C PHE A 215 31.62 -2.04 -1.79
N ALA A 216 31.03 -2.21 -2.97
CA ALA A 216 31.70 -2.72 -4.17
C ALA A 216 32.52 -4.02 -3.90
N GLY A 217 31.98 -4.93 -3.10
CA GLY A 217 32.58 -6.22 -2.74
C GLY A 217 33.73 -6.13 -1.73
N LYS A 218 33.97 -4.96 -1.12
CA LYS A 218 35.01 -4.76 -0.11
C LYS A 218 34.40 -4.47 1.25
N THR A 219 34.89 -5.14 2.28
CA THR A 219 34.56 -4.80 3.66
C THR A 219 35.25 -3.48 4.02
N VAL A 220 34.45 -2.47 4.36
CA VAL A 220 34.88 -1.13 4.74
C VAL A 220 35.06 -1.04 6.26
N ARG A 221 34.14 -1.64 7.01
CA ARG A 221 34.10 -1.67 8.46
C ARG A 221 33.38 -2.93 8.94
N ILE A 222 33.64 -3.33 10.17
CA ILE A 222 32.94 -4.43 10.84
C ILE A 222 32.32 -3.87 12.12
N LEU A 223 31.11 -4.28 12.43
CA LEU A 223 30.43 -3.99 13.70
C LEU A 223 29.69 -5.24 14.18
N LYS A 224 29.17 -5.24 15.40
CA LYS A 224 28.32 -6.33 15.89
C LYS A 224 26.92 -6.23 15.30
N ALA A 225 26.42 -7.35 14.73
CA ALA A 225 25.08 -7.41 14.15
C ALA A 225 23.99 -6.98 15.15
N ARG A 226 24.11 -7.41 16.41
CA ARG A 226 23.19 -7.06 17.49
C ARG A 226 23.16 -5.57 17.79
N ILE A 227 24.31 -4.89 17.73
CA ILE A 227 24.39 -3.43 17.92
C ILE A 227 23.67 -2.69 16.79
N LEU A 228 23.86 -3.12 15.53
CA LEU A 228 23.18 -2.53 14.38
C LEU A 228 21.65 -2.72 14.51
N TRP A 229 21.22 -3.94 14.83
CA TRP A 229 19.82 -4.27 15.00
C TRP A 229 19.16 -3.42 16.09
N GLU A 230 19.80 -3.33 17.27
CA GLU A 230 19.30 -2.49 18.36
C GLU A 230 19.22 -1.01 17.95
N ARG A 231 20.18 -0.49 17.18
CA ARG A 231 20.17 0.90 16.69
C ARG A 231 18.97 1.15 15.75
N ILE A 232 18.71 0.23 14.82
CA ILE A 232 17.51 0.31 13.94
C ILE A 232 16.24 0.41 14.79
N LEU A 233 16.10 -0.49 15.77
CA LEU A 233 14.91 -0.55 16.61
C LEU A 233 14.76 0.66 17.53
N ARG A 234 15.85 1.21 18.07
CA ARG A 234 15.81 2.44 18.89
C ARG A 234 15.39 3.65 18.07
N ALA A 235 15.93 3.83 16.87
CA ALA A 235 15.49 4.90 15.98
C ALA A 235 14.00 4.78 15.65
N ALA A 236 13.53 3.57 15.31
CA ALA A 236 12.11 3.32 15.05
C ALA A 236 11.23 3.56 16.30
N TYR A 237 11.70 3.23 17.50
CA TYR A 237 11.01 3.48 18.76
C TYR A 237 10.85 4.98 19.05
N GLU A 238 11.88 5.77 18.76
CA GLU A 238 11.92 7.20 19.06
C GLU A 238 11.19 8.04 18.02
N THR A 239 11.33 7.71 16.73
CA THR A 239 10.86 8.53 15.61
C THR A 239 9.79 7.87 14.74
N GLY A 240 9.50 6.57 14.95
CA GLY A 240 8.63 5.76 14.08
C GLY A 240 9.30 5.37 12.74
N GLU A 241 10.57 5.66 12.56
CA GLU A 241 11.37 5.31 11.36
C GLU A 241 12.82 4.98 11.74
N PRO A 242 13.54 4.16 10.96
CA PRO A 242 13.12 3.51 9.72
C PRO A 242 12.19 2.30 9.96
N GLY A 243 11.37 2.01 8.96
CA GLY A 243 10.72 0.71 8.83
C GLY A 243 11.69 -0.39 8.40
N ILE A 244 11.23 -1.63 8.37
CA ILE A 244 12.01 -2.78 7.91
C ILE A 244 11.32 -3.45 6.72
N LEU A 245 12.12 -3.74 5.68
CA LEU A 245 11.75 -4.60 4.56
C LEU A 245 12.65 -5.83 4.56
N PHE A 246 12.06 -7.02 4.69
CA PHE A 246 12.77 -8.30 4.63
C PHE A 246 13.05 -8.67 3.18
N ILE A 247 14.14 -8.12 2.63
CA ILE A 247 14.38 -8.10 1.18
C ILE A 247 14.60 -9.49 0.58
N ASP A 248 15.24 -10.40 1.29
CA ASP A 248 15.43 -11.78 0.81
C ASP A 248 14.10 -12.52 0.71
N ARG A 249 13.18 -12.28 1.67
CA ARG A 249 11.84 -12.83 1.64
C ARG A 249 11.01 -12.24 0.50
N ILE A 250 11.08 -10.93 0.31
CA ILE A 250 10.43 -10.24 -0.82
C ILE A 250 10.86 -10.88 -2.14
N ASN A 251 12.16 -11.10 -2.34
CA ASN A 251 12.69 -11.71 -3.56
C ASN A 251 12.37 -13.20 -3.67
N ARG A 252 12.41 -13.95 -2.58
CA ARG A 252 12.03 -15.35 -2.56
C ARG A 252 10.57 -15.57 -2.96
N GLU A 253 9.68 -14.70 -2.49
CA GLU A 253 8.24 -14.73 -2.77
C GLU A 253 7.84 -14.03 -4.09
N ASN A 254 8.79 -13.45 -4.81
CA ASN A 254 8.54 -12.77 -6.07
C ASN A 254 8.19 -13.77 -7.18
N ASN A 255 7.00 -13.64 -7.78
CA ASN A 255 6.55 -14.47 -8.89
C ASN A 255 7.46 -14.38 -10.13
N LEU A 256 8.18 -13.27 -10.29
CA LEU A 256 9.16 -13.05 -11.37
C LEU A 256 10.62 -13.18 -10.91
N GLY A 257 10.90 -13.85 -9.80
CA GLY A 257 12.27 -14.01 -9.28
C GLY A 257 13.25 -14.72 -10.24
N TYR A 258 12.77 -15.26 -11.34
CA TYR A 258 13.58 -15.81 -12.43
C TYR A 258 13.99 -14.75 -13.48
N ALA A 259 13.36 -13.59 -13.49
CA ALA A 259 13.55 -12.54 -14.51
C ALA A 259 13.96 -11.19 -13.93
N GLU A 260 13.72 -10.95 -12.64
CA GLU A 260 13.98 -9.67 -11.98
C GLU A 260 14.44 -9.85 -10.54
N THR A 261 15.08 -8.81 -10.00
CA THR A 261 15.38 -8.68 -8.56
C THR A 261 14.75 -7.40 -8.04
N LEU A 262 14.08 -7.49 -6.89
CA LEU A 262 13.43 -6.36 -6.24
C LEU A 262 14.41 -5.70 -5.26
N HIS A 263 14.56 -4.38 -5.35
CA HIS A 263 15.49 -3.59 -4.53
C HIS A 263 14.82 -2.51 -3.69
N ALA A 264 13.59 -2.15 -4.03
CA ALA A 264 12.84 -1.10 -3.35
C ALA A 264 11.34 -1.38 -3.42
N CYS A 265 10.55 -0.56 -2.75
CA CYS A 265 9.09 -0.58 -2.83
C CYS A 265 8.55 0.84 -2.99
N ASN A 266 7.26 0.94 -3.30
CA ASN A 266 6.52 2.20 -3.27
C ASN A 266 6.49 2.83 -1.86
N PRO A 267 6.06 4.09 -1.71
CA PRO A 267 6.12 4.80 -0.42
C PRO A 267 5.38 4.13 0.75
N CYS A 268 4.35 3.35 0.47
CA CYS A 268 3.53 2.70 1.50
C CYS A 268 3.92 1.22 1.76
N GLY A 269 4.87 0.68 1.00
CA GLY A 269 5.46 -0.65 1.24
C GLY A 269 4.68 -1.84 0.70
N GLU A 270 3.49 -1.65 0.09
CA GLU A 270 2.65 -2.75 -0.39
C GLU A 270 3.03 -3.30 -1.76
N VAL A 271 3.84 -2.58 -2.55
CA VAL A 271 4.26 -3.03 -3.88
C VAL A 271 5.78 -2.94 -4.03
N PRO A 272 6.52 -3.99 -3.67
CA PRO A 272 7.92 -4.14 -4.07
C PRO A 272 8.01 -4.26 -5.59
N LEU A 273 8.91 -3.49 -6.21
CA LEU A 273 9.02 -3.36 -7.65
C LEU A 273 10.47 -3.45 -8.12
N PRO A 274 10.71 -3.93 -9.35
CA PRO A 274 12.01 -3.82 -10.00
C PRO A 274 12.28 -2.36 -10.43
N PRO A 275 13.51 -2.03 -10.86
CA PRO A 275 13.81 -0.74 -11.45
C PRO A 275 12.83 -0.37 -12.57
N TYR A 276 12.32 0.86 -12.54
CA TYR A 276 11.25 1.39 -13.41
C TYR A 276 9.91 0.65 -13.31
N GLY A 277 9.74 -0.21 -12.31
CA GLY A 277 8.49 -0.89 -12.05
C GLY A 277 7.37 0.09 -11.70
N ALA A 278 6.16 -0.25 -12.11
CA ALA A 278 4.95 0.51 -11.82
C ALA A 278 3.79 -0.44 -11.53
N CYS A 279 2.84 0.03 -10.71
CA CYS A 279 1.64 -0.74 -10.37
C CYS A 279 0.45 0.21 -10.17
N ASP A 280 -0.70 -0.22 -10.65
CA ASP A 280 -1.99 0.38 -10.33
C ASP A 280 -2.71 -0.45 -9.26
N LEU A 281 -3.62 0.20 -8.55
CA LEU A 281 -4.27 -0.36 -7.37
C LEU A 281 -5.77 -0.19 -7.44
N GLY A 282 -6.48 -1.14 -6.83
CA GLY A 282 -7.92 -1.06 -6.58
C GLY A 282 -8.29 -1.93 -5.39
N SER A 283 -9.39 -1.59 -4.71
CA SER A 283 -9.78 -2.29 -3.48
C SER A 283 -11.27 -2.64 -3.49
N ILE A 284 -11.57 -3.87 -3.12
CA ILE A 284 -12.93 -4.35 -2.90
C ILE A 284 -13.38 -3.83 -1.52
N ASN A 285 -14.50 -3.13 -1.46
CA ASN A 285 -15.08 -2.65 -0.21
C ASN A 285 -15.95 -3.74 0.42
N LEU A 286 -15.43 -4.40 1.42
CA LEU A 286 -16.05 -5.58 2.04
C LEU A 286 -17.40 -5.29 2.70
N THR A 287 -17.63 -4.06 3.15
CA THR A 287 -18.91 -3.66 3.78
C THR A 287 -20.11 -3.83 2.84
N ARG A 288 -19.86 -3.84 1.53
CA ARG A 288 -20.91 -3.96 0.50
C ARG A 288 -21.36 -5.39 0.24
N PHE A 289 -20.76 -6.36 0.92
CA PHE A 289 -21.02 -7.79 0.74
C PHE A 289 -21.59 -8.46 1.99
N ILE A 290 -21.85 -7.69 3.06
CA ILE A 290 -22.47 -8.20 4.29
C ILE A 290 -23.97 -7.93 4.24
N SER A 291 -24.75 -9.01 4.28
CA SER A 291 -26.20 -8.97 4.42
C SER A 291 -26.62 -9.06 5.88
N GLN A 292 -27.75 -8.45 6.23
CA GLN A 292 -28.32 -8.43 7.58
C GLN A 292 -27.29 -8.10 8.67
N PRO A 293 -26.55 -6.97 8.55
CA PRO A 293 -25.49 -6.65 9.51
C PRO A 293 -26.04 -6.56 10.94
N PHE A 294 -25.19 -6.88 11.91
CA PHE A 294 -25.48 -6.82 13.36
C PHE A 294 -26.58 -7.77 13.83
N THR A 295 -26.92 -8.77 13.05
CA THR A 295 -27.88 -9.82 13.43
C THR A 295 -27.20 -11.19 13.44
N PRO A 296 -27.80 -12.20 14.11
CA PRO A 296 -27.27 -13.57 14.06
C PRO A 296 -27.26 -14.18 12.64
N GLU A 297 -28.03 -13.62 11.72
CA GLU A 297 -28.12 -14.03 10.32
C GLU A 297 -27.16 -13.25 9.40
N ALA A 298 -26.29 -12.42 9.98
CA ALA A 298 -25.30 -11.67 9.20
C ALA A 298 -24.42 -12.62 8.37
N ALA A 299 -24.36 -12.39 7.07
CA ALA A 299 -23.64 -13.27 6.15
C ALA A 299 -22.90 -12.50 5.06
N CYS A 300 -21.74 -13.00 4.69
CA CYS A 300 -20.93 -12.46 3.60
C CYS A 300 -21.23 -13.19 2.28
N ASP A 301 -21.45 -12.43 1.20
CA ASP A 301 -21.62 -12.95 -0.16
C ASP A 301 -20.26 -13.14 -0.84
N PHE A 302 -19.65 -14.30 -0.64
CA PHE A 302 -18.34 -14.64 -1.22
C PHE A 302 -18.40 -14.79 -2.75
N ASP A 303 -19.52 -15.18 -3.33
CA ASP A 303 -19.66 -15.30 -4.78
C ASP A 303 -19.65 -13.92 -5.44
N ALA A 304 -20.31 -12.95 -4.84
CA ALA A 304 -20.25 -11.56 -5.30
C ALA A 304 -18.85 -10.95 -5.13
N ILE A 305 -18.11 -11.30 -4.07
CA ILE A 305 -16.68 -10.92 -3.92
C ILE A 305 -15.85 -11.51 -5.06
N ALA A 306 -16.04 -12.80 -5.38
CA ALA A 306 -15.32 -13.45 -6.48
C ALA A 306 -15.61 -12.81 -7.84
N GLU A 307 -16.89 -12.50 -8.13
CA GLU A 307 -17.27 -11.79 -9.37
C GLU A 307 -16.65 -10.39 -9.44
N THR A 308 -16.69 -9.65 -8.32
CA THR A 308 -16.08 -8.33 -8.22
C THR A 308 -14.55 -8.40 -8.41
N ALA A 309 -13.91 -9.43 -7.88
CA ALA A 309 -12.47 -9.64 -8.07
C ALA A 309 -12.12 -9.91 -9.54
N ARG A 310 -12.90 -10.76 -10.23
CA ARG A 310 -12.67 -11.03 -11.67
C ARG A 310 -12.80 -9.77 -12.52
N LEU A 311 -13.84 -8.98 -12.29
CA LEU A 311 -14.04 -7.72 -13.01
C LEU A 311 -12.98 -6.68 -12.63
N GLY A 312 -12.58 -6.63 -11.35
CA GLY A 312 -11.55 -5.74 -10.85
C GLY A 312 -10.18 -5.98 -11.49
N VAL A 313 -9.78 -7.26 -11.66
CA VAL A 313 -8.53 -7.62 -12.36
C VAL A 313 -8.57 -7.14 -13.81
N ARG A 314 -9.67 -7.39 -14.54
CA ARG A 314 -9.81 -6.92 -15.92
C ARG A 314 -9.77 -5.39 -16.00
N PHE A 315 -10.43 -4.71 -15.08
CA PHE A 315 -10.40 -3.26 -14.98
C PHE A 315 -8.97 -2.75 -14.78
N LEU A 316 -8.21 -3.33 -13.85
CA LEU A 316 -6.82 -2.93 -13.56
C LEU A 316 -5.89 -3.30 -14.73
N ASP A 317 -6.05 -4.46 -15.37
CA ASP A 317 -5.29 -4.81 -16.57
C ASP A 317 -5.49 -3.78 -17.69
N ASN A 318 -6.73 -3.30 -17.88
CA ASN A 318 -7.03 -2.25 -18.84
C ASN A 318 -6.43 -0.89 -18.47
N VAL A 319 -6.36 -0.57 -17.16
CA VAL A 319 -5.72 0.67 -16.68
C VAL A 319 -4.27 0.74 -17.11
N LEU A 320 -3.52 -0.37 -17.11
CA LEU A 320 -2.15 -0.41 -17.60
C LEU A 320 -2.04 0.03 -19.08
N ASP A 321 -3.04 -0.31 -19.90
CA ASP A 321 -3.04 -0.01 -21.34
C ASP A 321 -3.47 1.43 -21.64
N VAL A 322 -4.38 2.02 -20.85
CA VAL A 322 -4.87 3.40 -21.06
C VAL A 322 -4.10 4.44 -20.25
N SER A 323 -3.16 4.03 -19.40
CA SER A 323 -2.40 4.95 -18.55
C SER A 323 -1.35 5.72 -19.34
N HIS A 324 -1.18 6.99 -18.99
CA HIS A 324 0.00 7.75 -19.36
C HIS A 324 1.17 7.40 -18.42
N TYR A 325 2.30 7.03 -18.99
CA TYR A 325 3.53 6.75 -18.24
C TYR A 325 4.46 7.96 -18.31
N PRO A 326 4.96 8.45 -17.18
CA PRO A 326 5.89 9.59 -17.14
C PRO A 326 7.20 9.35 -17.89
N LEU A 327 7.69 8.10 -17.89
CA LEU A 327 8.93 7.67 -18.55
C LEU A 327 8.66 6.45 -19.42
N GLU A 328 9.33 6.37 -20.57
CA GLU A 328 9.22 5.22 -21.47
C GLU A 328 9.70 3.92 -20.81
N ALA A 329 10.78 3.98 -20.01
CA ALA A 329 11.27 2.82 -19.26
C ALA A 329 10.23 2.25 -18.29
N GLN A 330 9.39 3.11 -17.67
CA GLN A 330 8.28 2.68 -16.83
C GLN A 330 7.19 1.99 -17.64
N ALA A 331 6.86 2.53 -18.82
CA ALA A 331 5.90 1.90 -19.72
C ALA A 331 6.36 0.52 -20.18
N ASP A 332 7.65 0.39 -20.55
CA ASP A 332 8.23 -0.88 -20.97
C ASP A 332 8.23 -1.92 -19.86
N GLN A 333 8.61 -1.53 -18.64
CA GLN A 333 8.60 -2.43 -17.48
C GLN A 333 7.17 -2.84 -17.11
N ALA A 334 6.22 -1.92 -17.14
CA ALA A 334 4.82 -2.21 -16.88
C ALA A 334 4.25 -3.22 -17.90
N ARG A 335 4.55 -3.04 -19.19
CA ARG A 335 4.13 -3.99 -20.26
C ARG A 335 4.75 -5.38 -20.07
N LYS A 336 6.02 -5.47 -19.67
CA LYS A 336 6.73 -6.75 -19.51
C LYS A 336 6.13 -7.64 -18.43
N GLY A 337 5.77 -7.08 -17.29
CA GLY A 337 5.27 -7.83 -16.13
C GLY A 337 3.75 -7.74 -15.93
N ARG A 338 3.09 -6.70 -16.44
CA ARG A 338 1.66 -6.42 -16.26
C ARG A 338 1.20 -6.60 -14.81
N ARG A 339 1.95 -5.99 -13.87
CA ARG A 339 1.70 -6.10 -12.44
C ARG A 339 0.54 -5.19 -12.03
N VAL A 340 -0.45 -5.74 -11.34
CA VAL A 340 -1.58 -5.03 -10.76
C VAL A 340 -1.70 -5.34 -9.27
N GLY A 341 -2.43 -4.52 -8.52
CA GLY A 341 -2.61 -4.70 -7.09
C GLY A 341 -4.09 -4.58 -6.69
N LEU A 342 -4.83 -5.68 -6.79
CA LEU A 342 -6.16 -5.79 -6.23
C LEU A 342 -6.06 -6.04 -4.73
N GLY A 343 -6.73 -5.22 -3.92
CA GLY A 343 -6.78 -5.34 -2.48
C GLY A 343 -8.20 -5.27 -1.94
N ILE A 344 -8.29 -4.99 -0.64
CA ILE A 344 -9.55 -4.82 0.10
C ILE A 344 -9.53 -3.55 0.91
N THR A 345 -10.70 -3.08 1.31
CA THR A 345 -10.93 -2.06 2.33
C THR A 345 -12.20 -2.41 3.12
N GLY A 346 -12.36 -1.86 4.33
CA GLY A 346 -13.53 -2.15 5.17
C GLY A 346 -13.49 -3.53 5.81
N LEU A 347 -12.29 -4.13 6.04
CA LEU A 347 -12.20 -5.43 6.70
C LEU A 347 -12.71 -5.37 8.14
N ALA A 348 -12.25 -4.39 8.92
CA ALA A 348 -12.66 -4.26 10.32
C ALA A 348 -14.16 -3.97 10.44
N ASP A 349 -14.71 -3.09 9.59
CA ASP A 349 -16.16 -2.87 9.52
C ASP A 349 -16.93 -4.15 9.19
N ALA A 350 -16.48 -4.91 8.18
CA ALA A 350 -17.14 -6.14 7.79
C ALA A 350 -17.14 -7.20 8.90
N LEU A 351 -16.08 -7.23 9.72
CA LEU A 351 -16.01 -8.05 10.93
C LEU A 351 -17.05 -7.59 11.96
N ILE A 352 -17.05 -6.30 12.30
CA ILE A 352 -18.01 -5.70 13.25
C ILE A 352 -19.45 -5.92 12.80
N MET A 353 -19.76 -5.74 11.50
CA MET A 353 -21.08 -6.00 10.92
C MET A 353 -21.54 -7.46 11.09
N GLN A 354 -20.61 -8.38 11.33
CA GLN A 354 -20.88 -9.80 11.61
C GLN A 354 -20.72 -10.16 13.09
N GLY A 355 -20.46 -9.18 13.97
CA GLY A 355 -20.23 -9.40 15.39
C GLY A 355 -18.90 -10.11 15.71
N LEU A 356 -17.91 -10.06 14.80
CA LEU A 356 -16.61 -10.68 14.94
C LEU A 356 -15.57 -9.65 15.41
N ALA A 357 -14.79 -10.00 16.44
CA ALA A 357 -13.68 -9.15 16.86
C ALA A 357 -12.46 -9.33 15.93
N TYR A 358 -11.72 -8.24 15.70
CA TYR A 358 -10.55 -8.22 14.81
C TYR A 358 -9.44 -9.19 15.26
N ASP A 359 -9.24 -9.36 16.56
CA ASP A 359 -8.22 -10.20 17.16
C ASP A 359 -8.69 -11.65 17.45
N SER A 360 -9.95 -11.97 17.12
CA SER A 360 -10.47 -13.33 17.29
C SER A 360 -9.95 -14.30 16.23
N ASN A 361 -9.99 -15.59 16.51
CA ASN A 361 -9.71 -16.62 15.53
C ASN A 361 -10.71 -16.59 14.37
N GLU A 362 -11.99 -16.43 14.70
CA GLU A 362 -13.09 -16.33 13.74
C GLU A 362 -12.92 -15.13 12.81
N GLY A 363 -12.45 -14.00 13.35
CA GLY A 363 -12.11 -12.81 12.53
C GLY A 363 -10.98 -13.08 11.53
N ARG A 364 -9.92 -13.78 11.95
CA ARG A 364 -8.84 -14.18 11.04
C ARG A 364 -9.27 -15.23 10.02
N GLU A 365 -10.11 -16.19 10.40
CA GLU A 365 -10.67 -17.18 9.47
C GLU A 365 -11.56 -16.52 8.43
N PHE A 366 -12.38 -15.53 8.82
CA PHE A 366 -13.14 -14.72 7.89
C PHE A 366 -12.24 -13.99 6.89
N ALA A 367 -11.20 -13.30 7.38
CA ALA A 367 -10.21 -12.61 6.53
C ALA A 367 -9.52 -13.58 5.56
N ALA A 368 -9.09 -14.75 6.04
CA ALA A 368 -8.49 -15.79 5.22
C ALA A 368 -9.45 -16.29 4.12
N ARG A 369 -10.73 -16.47 4.44
CA ARG A 369 -11.74 -16.91 3.47
C ARG A 369 -12.00 -15.84 2.41
N VAL A 370 -12.14 -14.56 2.80
CA VAL A 370 -12.28 -13.43 1.87
C VAL A 370 -11.09 -13.36 0.91
N LEU A 371 -9.87 -13.33 1.46
CA LEU A 371 -8.65 -13.18 0.67
C LEU A 371 -8.39 -14.42 -0.20
N GLY A 372 -8.70 -15.61 0.27
CA GLY A 372 -8.62 -16.85 -0.50
C GLY A 372 -9.59 -16.86 -1.69
N THR A 373 -10.83 -16.43 -1.47
CA THR A 373 -11.83 -16.27 -2.53
C THR A 373 -11.36 -15.25 -3.57
N MET A 374 -10.92 -14.08 -3.11
CA MET A 374 -10.42 -13.01 -3.98
C MET A 374 -9.19 -13.46 -4.79
N ARG A 375 -8.21 -14.12 -4.14
CA ARG A 375 -7.01 -14.64 -4.81
C ARG A 375 -7.38 -15.61 -5.94
N ASN A 376 -8.18 -16.61 -5.64
CA ASN A 376 -8.54 -17.62 -6.63
C ASN A 376 -9.26 -16.98 -7.83
N ALA A 377 -10.26 -16.13 -7.57
CA ALA A 377 -11.01 -15.43 -8.61
C ALA A 377 -10.13 -14.48 -9.45
N ALA A 378 -9.16 -13.79 -8.81
CA ALA A 378 -8.22 -12.92 -9.50
C ALA A 378 -7.30 -13.72 -10.45
N TYR A 379 -6.78 -14.85 -10.01
CA TYR A 379 -5.95 -15.72 -10.83
C TYR A 379 -6.74 -16.37 -11.97
N GLU A 380 -7.98 -16.81 -11.74
CA GLU A 380 -8.90 -17.28 -12.79
C GLU A 380 -9.12 -16.23 -13.86
N ALA A 381 -9.41 -14.99 -13.45
CA ALA A 381 -9.61 -13.87 -14.39
C ALA A 381 -8.36 -13.59 -15.21
N SER A 382 -7.19 -13.62 -14.60
CA SER A 382 -5.92 -13.38 -15.29
C SER A 382 -5.57 -14.49 -16.29
N VAL A 383 -5.93 -15.75 -16.00
CA VAL A 383 -5.85 -16.88 -16.95
C VAL A 383 -6.80 -16.66 -18.13
N GLN A 384 -8.05 -16.27 -17.87
CA GLN A 384 -9.02 -15.97 -18.92
C GLN A 384 -8.55 -14.80 -19.79
N LEU A 385 -8.01 -13.75 -19.20
CA LEU A 385 -7.43 -12.62 -19.92
C LEU A 385 -6.22 -13.03 -20.78
N ALA A 386 -5.43 -14.00 -20.35
CA ALA A 386 -4.34 -14.53 -21.17
C ALA A 386 -4.85 -15.26 -22.42
N GLU A 387 -5.96 -15.99 -22.35
CA GLU A 387 -6.61 -16.59 -23.53
C GLU A 387 -7.12 -15.52 -24.51
N GLU A 388 -7.63 -14.39 -24.01
CA GLU A 388 -8.21 -13.33 -24.83
C GLU A 388 -7.15 -12.35 -25.38
N LYS A 389 -6.16 -11.98 -24.57
CA LYS A 389 -5.20 -10.87 -24.84
C LYS A 389 -3.72 -11.31 -24.85
N GLY A 390 -3.44 -12.61 -24.61
CA GLY A 390 -2.10 -13.15 -24.47
C GLY A 390 -1.51 -12.99 -23.08
N SER A 391 -0.55 -13.84 -22.74
CA SER A 391 0.20 -13.78 -21.48
C SER A 391 1.10 -12.56 -21.42
N PHE A 392 1.52 -12.17 -20.19
CA PHE A 392 2.53 -11.11 -20.05
C PHE A 392 3.88 -11.56 -20.66
N PRO A 393 4.66 -10.63 -21.26
CA PRO A 393 5.86 -10.95 -22.07
C PRO A 393 6.95 -11.76 -21.35
N LEU A 394 7.14 -11.56 -20.05
CA LEU A 394 8.14 -12.30 -19.25
C LEU A 394 7.63 -13.66 -18.75
N PHE A 395 6.44 -14.07 -19.14
CA PHE A 395 5.86 -15.34 -18.66
C PHE A 395 6.66 -16.54 -19.16
N ASN A 396 7.07 -17.38 -18.21
CA ASN A 396 7.61 -18.73 -18.43
C ASN A 396 6.87 -19.66 -17.48
N ALA A 397 6.10 -20.59 -18.02
CA ALA A 397 5.17 -21.40 -17.22
C ALA A 397 5.88 -22.21 -16.12
N ASP A 398 6.99 -22.89 -16.43
CA ASP A 398 7.70 -23.72 -15.47
C ASP A 398 8.35 -22.85 -14.38
N ALA A 399 9.06 -21.79 -14.77
CA ALA A 399 9.72 -20.91 -13.83
C ALA A 399 8.73 -20.12 -12.94
N PHE A 400 7.58 -19.72 -13.49
CA PHE A 400 6.51 -19.04 -12.75
C PHE A 400 5.83 -19.97 -11.74
N LEU A 401 5.52 -21.22 -12.15
CA LEU A 401 4.85 -22.21 -11.30
C LEU A 401 5.79 -22.84 -10.27
N ASP A 402 7.10 -22.66 -10.40
CA ASP A 402 8.11 -23.06 -9.41
C ASP A 402 8.33 -22.02 -8.31
N ARG A 403 7.57 -20.92 -8.30
CA ARG A 403 7.71 -19.89 -7.26
C ARG A 403 6.91 -20.23 -6.00
N PRO A 404 7.42 -19.89 -4.80
CA PRO A 404 6.77 -20.25 -3.53
C PRO A 404 5.32 -19.78 -3.41
N PHE A 405 5.00 -18.59 -3.90
CA PHE A 405 3.61 -18.11 -3.87
C PHE A 405 2.70 -18.97 -4.76
N THR A 406 3.12 -19.27 -5.98
CA THR A 406 2.29 -20.04 -6.93
C THR A 406 2.05 -21.49 -6.49
N HIS A 407 2.93 -22.06 -5.65
CA HIS A 407 2.69 -23.36 -5.03
C HIS A 407 1.49 -23.35 -4.07
N ARG A 408 1.10 -22.19 -3.53
CA ARG A 408 -0.09 -22.05 -2.65
C ARG A 408 -1.41 -21.92 -3.42
N LEU A 409 -1.35 -21.78 -4.74
CA LEU A 409 -2.54 -21.80 -5.59
C LEU A 409 -3.14 -23.21 -5.65
N PRO A 410 -4.49 -23.34 -5.74
CA PRO A 410 -5.14 -24.60 -6.01
C PRO A 410 -4.57 -25.30 -7.24
N GLU A 411 -4.51 -26.62 -7.23
CA GLU A 411 -3.93 -27.43 -8.30
C GLU A 411 -4.59 -27.13 -9.66
N TYR A 412 -5.91 -27.04 -9.71
CA TYR A 412 -6.63 -26.70 -10.94
C TYR A 412 -6.18 -25.36 -11.55
N LEU A 413 -5.90 -24.34 -10.73
CA LEU A 413 -5.39 -23.07 -11.22
C LEU A 413 -3.97 -23.17 -11.77
N ARG A 414 -3.11 -23.92 -11.11
CA ARG A 414 -1.74 -24.18 -11.58
C ARG A 414 -1.74 -24.90 -12.93
N ASP A 415 -2.66 -25.85 -13.12
CA ASP A 415 -2.84 -26.56 -14.39
C ASP A 415 -3.39 -25.64 -15.48
N GLU A 416 -4.36 -24.78 -15.16
CA GLU A 416 -4.88 -23.79 -16.10
C GLU A 416 -3.80 -22.78 -16.52
N ILE A 417 -2.98 -22.29 -15.58
CA ILE A 417 -1.85 -21.39 -15.86
C ILE A 417 -0.83 -22.09 -16.78
N ARG A 418 -0.51 -23.36 -16.54
CA ARG A 418 0.41 -24.12 -17.39
C ARG A 418 -0.11 -24.28 -18.81
N ARG A 419 -1.40 -24.52 -18.95
CA ARG A 419 -2.05 -24.80 -20.23
C ARG A 419 -2.36 -23.55 -21.05
N LYS A 420 -2.82 -22.47 -20.39
CA LYS A 420 -3.39 -21.28 -21.03
C LYS A 420 -2.51 -20.04 -20.88
N GLY A 421 -1.57 -20.06 -19.97
CA GLY A 421 -0.81 -18.88 -19.54
C GLY A 421 -1.53 -18.02 -18.52
N ILE A 422 -0.95 -16.89 -18.21
CA ILE A 422 -1.52 -15.88 -17.29
C ILE A 422 -1.18 -14.47 -17.77
N ARG A 423 -2.13 -13.54 -17.66
CA ARG A 423 -2.02 -12.17 -18.19
C ARG A 423 -1.17 -11.23 -17.32
N ASN A 424 -1.17 -11.44 -16.01
CA ASN A 424 -0.54 -10.54 -15.03
C ASN A 424 0.43 -11.34 -14.16
N SER A 425 1.60 -10.80 -13.90
CA SER A 425 2.63 -11.47 -13.07
C SER A 425 2.30 -11.47 -11.58
N HIS A 426 1.70 -10.38 -11.12
CA HIS A 426 1.23 -10.19 -9.75
C HIS A 426 -0.16 -9.56 -9.81
N LEU A 427 -1.00 -9.94 -8.86
CA LEU A 427 -2.42 -9.60 -8.89
C LEU A 427 -2.92 -8.90 -7.63
N LEU A 428 -2.30 -9.15 -6.47
CA LEU A 428 -2.85 -8.77 -5.18
C LEU A 428 -1.87 -7.91 -4.39
N ALA A 429 -2.38 -6.81 -3.80
CA ALA A 429 -1.65 -5.94 -2.89
C ALA A 429 -2.63 -5.32 -1.89
N ILE A 430 -2.27 -5.20 -0.63
CA ILE A 430 -3.09 -4.47 0.34
C ILE A 430 -2.53 -3.06 0.51
N ALA A 431 -3.18 -2.12 -0.15
CA ALA A 431 -2.87 -0.69 -0.07
C ALA A 431 -3.51 -0.05 1.17
N PRO A 432 -2.99 1.10 1.64
CA PRO A 432 -3.57 1.80 2.79
C PRO A 432 -4.91 2.49 2.50
N THR A 433 -5.42 2.43 1.30
CA THR A 433 -6.70 2.96 0.76
C THR A 433 -7.05 4.41 1.11
N GLY A 434 -6.56 4.98 2.16
CA GLY A 434 -6.57 6.40 2.53
C GLY A 434 -7.81 7.20 2.08
N SER A 435 -7.71 7.94 0.96
CA SER A 435 -8.81 8.77 0.48
C SER A 435 -9.96 8.00 -0.19
N ILE A 436 -9.72 6.78 -0.69
CA ILE A 436 -10.82 5.97 -1.26
C ILE A 436 -11.66 5.29 -0.18
N SER A 437 -11.09 4.98 1.00
CA SER A 437 -11.87 4.52 2.14
C SER A 437 -12.81 5.61 2.67
N LEU A 438 -12.35 6.87 2.71
CA LEU A 438 -13.20 8.03 3.03
C LEU A 438 -14.31 8.22 2.00
N LEU A 439 -13.99 8.06 0.70
CA LEU A 439 -14.98 8.09 -0.37
C LEU A 439 -16.03 6.99 -0.19
N GLY A 440 -15.64 5.80 0.27
CA GLY A 440 -16.51 4.68 0.57
C GLY A 440 -17.37 4.82 1.84
N GLY A 441 -17.38 5.98 2.48
CA GLY A 441 -18.17 6.24 3.69
C GLY A 441 -17.39 6.20 5.00
N ASN A 442 -16.07 6.41 4.96
CA ASN A 442 -15.14 6.27 6.08
C ASN A 442 -15.05 4.82 6.59
N VAL A 443 -14.96 3.88 5.64
CA VAL A 443 -14.68 2.47 5.97
C VAL A 443 -13.22 2.30 6.42
N SER A 444 -12.95 1.27 7.21
CA SER A 444 -11.60 0.93 7.66
C SER A 444 -10.64 0.72 6.49
N ALA A 445 -9.42 1.20 6.63
CA ALA A 445 -8.45 1.28 5.54
C ALA A 445 -7.68 -0.04 5.35
N GLY A 446 -7.73 -0.64 4.18
CA GLY A 446 -7.02 -1.89 3.90
C GLY A 446 -7.42 -3.02 4.86
N ILE A 447 -6.43 -3.53 5.60
CA ILE A 447 -6.62 -4.47 6.71
C ILE A 447 -6.40 -3.81 8.09
N GLU A 448 -6.40 -2.48 8.16
CA GLU A 448 -6.27 -1.81 9.45
C GLU A 448 -7.54 -2.04 10.31
N PRO A 449 -7.39 -2.16 11.64
CA PRO A 449 -8.53 -2.10 12.55
C PRO A 449 -9.14 -0.69 12.55
N VAL A 450 -10.32 -0.55 13.13
CA VAL A 450 -10.92 0.77 13.36
C VAL A 450 -10.05 1.57 14.33
N PHE A 451 -9.78 2.83 14.00
CA PHE A 451 -8.94 3.68 14.85
C PHE A 451 -9.69 4.13 16.11
N ALA A 452 -10.92 4.61 15.95
CA ALA A 452 -11.86 4.96 17.04
C ALA A 452 -13.28 5.05 16.44
N ALA A 453 -14.30 4.96 17.30
CA ALA A 453 -15.71 5.07 16.89
C ALA A 453 -16.02 6.41 16.23
N THR A 454 -15.47 7.50 16.78
CA THR A 454 -15.52 8.85 16.21
C THR A 454 -14.13 9.46 16.23
N VAL A 455 -13.72 10.06 15.13
CA VAL A 455 -12.43 10.74 14.99
C VAL A 455 -12.63 12.20 14.57
N SER A 456 -11.75 13.04 15.07
CA SER A 456 -11.58 14.41 14.61
C SER A 456 -10.40 14.46 13.65
N ARG A 457 -10.64 14.93 12.42
CA ARG A 457 -9.60 15.02 11.39
C ARG A 457 -9.35 16.46 10.99
N ARG A 458 -8.09 16.88 11.05
CA ARG A 458 -7.65 18.17 10.49
C ARG A 458 -7.51 18.07 8.97
N VAL A 459 -8.31 18.83 8.25
CA VAL A 459 -8.29 18.90 6.78
C VAL A 459 -7.84 20.30 6.35
N ARG A 460 -6.76 20.38 5.55
CA ARG A 460 -6.26 21.66 5.07
C ARG A 460 -7.18 22.22 3.97
N ARG A 461 -7.62 23.46 4.11
CA ARG A 461 -8.36 24.23 3.09
C ARG A 461 -7.44 24.67 1.94
N LEU A 462 -8.04 25.01 0.81
CA LEU A 462 -7.32 25.67 -0.29
C LEU A 462 -6.72 27.02 0.12
N SER A 463 -7.31 27.72 1.11
CA SER A 463 -6.80 28.96 1.72
C SER A 463 -5.52 28.77 2.55
N GLY A 464 -5.13 27.51 2.87
CA GLY A 464 -4.03 27.19 3.77
C GLY A 464 -4.45 26.94 5.22
N ASP A 465 -5.66 27.34 5.62
CA ASP A 465 -6.24 27.09 6.94
C ASP A 465 -6.63 25.61 7.11
N TYR A 466 -6.92 25.20 8.35
CA TYR A 466 -7.36 23.85 8.67
C TYR A 466 -8.81 23.86 9.16
N ASP A 467 -9.62 22.97 8.57
CA ASP A 467 -10.90 22.54 9.14
C ASP A 467 -10.70 21.33 10.03
N THR A 468 -11.51 21.24 11.06
CA THR A 468 -11.64 20.01 11.86
C THR A 468 -13.00 19.40 11.53
N ILE A 469 -12.99 18.19 10.99
CA ILE A 469 -14.20 17.45 10.61
C ILE A 469 -14.32 16.25 11.53
N GLY A 470 -15.44 16.17 12.28
CA GLY A 470 -15.81 14.96 13.01
C GLY A 470 -16.30 13.89 12.02
N MET A 471 -15.88 12.65 12.24
CA MET A 471 -16.26 11.53 11.37
C MET A 471 -16.46 10.29 12.22
N ASP A 472 -17.61 9.66 12.04
CA ASP A 472 -17.88 8.35 12.61
C ASP A 472 -17.32 7.24 11.72
N ASP A 473 -16.86 6.17 12.34
CA ASP A 473 -16.55 4.92 11.67
C ASP A 473 -17.79 4.38 10.94
N TYR A 474 -17.58 3.69 9.82
CA TYR A 474 -18.69 3.22 8.98
C TYR A 474 -19.62 2.26 9.72
N ALA A 475 -19.08 1.22 10.37
CA ALA A 475 -19.88 0.23 11.06
C ALA A 475 -20.57 0.82 12.29
N PHE A 476 -19.88 1.71 13.02
CA PHE A 476 -20.43 2.43 14.16
C PHE A 476 -21.61 3.32 13.74
N ARG A 477 -21.48 4.11 12.69
CA ARG A 477 -22.55 4.94 12.16
C ARG A 477 -23.76 4.10 11.71
N LEU A 478 -23.51 3.01 10.97
CA LEU A 478 -24.57 2.13 10.48
C LEU A 478 -25.34 1.45 11.64
N TRP A 479 -24.64 1.09 12.73
CA TRP A 479 -25.24 0.55 13.95
C TRP A 479 -26.22 1.54 14.58
N HIS A 480 -25.81 2.80 14.74
CA HIS A 480 -26.67 3.86 15.32
C HIS A 480 -27.84 4.24 14.41
N GLU A 481 -27.64 4.32 13.08
CA GLU A 481 -28.71 4.52 12.11
C GLU A 481 -29.77 3.41 12.18
N GLY A 482 -29.35 2.19 12.53
CA GLY A 482 -30.24 1.04 12.79
C GLY A 482 -30.92 1.04 14.17
N GLY A 483 -30.68 2.05 15.01
CA GLY A 483 -31.25 2.16 16.37
C GLY A 483 -30.45 1.43 17.45
N GLY A 484 -29.21 1.01 17.16
CA GLY A 484 -28.31 0.42 18.15
C GLY A 484 -27.78 1.49 19.13
N GLU A 485 -27.52 1.09 20.36
CA GLU A 485 -26.95 1.94 21.41
C GLU A 485 -25.53 1.48 21.76
N GLY A 486 -24.64 2.43 22.11
CA GLY A 486 -23.25 2.13 22.45
C GLY A 486 -22.44 1.57 21.29
N LEU A 487 -21.39 0.79 21.56
CA LEU A 487 -20.56 0.16 20.54
C LEU A 487 -21.22 -1.12 20.01
N PRO A 488 -21.17 -1.39 18.71
CA PRO A 488 -21.67 -2.66 18.16
C PRO A 488 -20.85 -3.85 18.65
N PRO A 489 -21.42 -5.07 18.68
CA PRO A 489 -20.69 -6.29 19.01
C PRO A 489 -19.45 -6.48 18.11
N GLY A 490 -18.32 -6.91 18.70
CA GLY A 490 -17.07 -7.12 17.96
C GLY A 490 -16.28 -5.85 17.68
N PHE A 491 -16.74 -4.68 18.12
CA PHE A 491 -16.02 -3.42 17.93
C PHE A 491 -14.78 -3.37 18.83
N VAL A 492 -13.61 -3.31 18.21
CA VAL A 492 -12.32 -3.18 18.89
C VAL A 492 -11.50 -2.14 18.13
N THR A 493 -10.91 -1.19 18.86
CA THR A 493 -10.08 -0.13 18.29
C THR A 493 -8.62 -0.55 18.12
N ALA A 494 -7.90 0.16 17.25
CA ALA A 494 -6.46 -0.07 17.02
C ALA A 494 -5.61 0.04 18.29
N GLY A 495 -5.98 0.93 19.24
CA GLY A 495 -5.27 1.11 20.50
C GLY A 495 -5.58 0.04 21.55
N GLU A 496 -6.69 -0.69 21.42
CA GLU A 496 -7.05 -1.80 22.33
C GLU A 496 -6.40 -3.12 21.91
N LEU A 497 -5.93 -3.21 20.65
CA LEU A 497 -5.30 -4.42 20.11
C LEU A 497 -3.84 -4.53 20.52
N SER A 498 -3.44 -5.74 20.92
CA SER A 498 -2.02 -6.03 21.10
C SER A 498 -1.27 -6.01 19.76
N PRO A 499 0.03 -5.68 19.73
CA PRO A 499 0.84 -5.80 18.53
C PRO A 499 0.82 -7.19 17.88
N ASP A 500 0.72 -8.24 18.69
CA ASP A 500 0.62 -9.63 18.21
C ASP A 500 -0.68 -9.86 17.43
N ALA A 501 -1.80 -9.24 17.84
CA ALA A 501 -3.06 -9.30 17.09
C ALA A 501 -2.95 -8.63 15.72
N HIS A 502 -2.31 -7.46 15.64
CA HIS A 502 -2.01 -6.79 14.38
C HIS A 502 -1.14 -7.66 13.47
N LEU A 503 -0.07 -8.25 14.01
CA LEU A 503 0.85 -9.12 13.26
C LEU A 503 0.16 -10.41 12.78
N ALA A 504 -0.67 -11.02 13.61
CA ALA A 504 -1.41 -12.23 13.27
C ALA A 504 -2.36 -12.00 12.09
N MET A 505 -3.10 -10.88 12.07
CA MET A 505 -3.95 -10.51 10.94
C MET A 505 -3.12 -10.24 9.67
N GLN A 506 -2.00 -9.53 9.78
CA GLN A 506 -1.11 -9.27 8.64
C GLN A 506 -0.51 -10.58 8.10
N ALA A 507 -0.09 -11.50 8.95
CA ALA A 507 0.44 -12.80 8.55
C ALA A 507 -0.61 -13.65 7.86
N THR A 508 -1.84 -13.67 8.38
CA THR A 508 -2.98 -14.31 7.74
C THR A 508 -3.18 -13.77 6.32
N ALA A 509 -3.20 -12.45 6.17
CA ALA A 509 -3.38 -11.82 4.86
C ALA A 509 -2.21 -12.06 3.90
N GLN A 510 -0.95 -12.04 4.37
CA GLN A 510 0.23 -12.22 3.52
C GLN A 510 0.27 -13.60 2.86
N GLY A 511 -0.35 -14.62 3.45
CA GLY A 511 -0.48 -15.94 2.85
C GLY A 511 -1.25 -15.95 1.52
N PHE A 512 -2.05 -14.95 1.25
CA PHE A 512 -2.90 -14.82 0.06
C PHE A 512 -2.46 -13.71 -0.91
N VAL A 513 -1.51 -12.85 -0.54
CA VAL A 513 -1.10 -11.65 -1.30
C VAL A 513 0.28 -11.86 -1.90
N ASP A 514 0.39 -11.78 -3.22
CA ASP A 514 1.64 -12.00 -3.96
C ASP A 514 2.59 -10.79 -3.92
N ASN A 515 2.09 -9.55 -3.93
CA ASN A 515 2.92 -8.39 -3.60
C ASN A 515 3.14 -8.30 -2.07
N ALA A 516 2.90 -7.16 -1.46
CA ALA A 516 3.05 -6.98 -0.02
C ALA A 516 1.82 -6.27 0.58
N ILE A 517 1.92 -5.89 1.83
CA ILE A 517 0.83 -5.32 2.62
C ILE A 517 1.33 -4.06 3.30
N SER A 518 0.60 -2.96 3.12
CA SER A 518 0.75 -1.76 3.93
C SER A 518 -0.04 -1.94 5.22
N LYS A 519 0.65 -2.03 6.34
CA LYS A 519 0.05 -2.16 7.66
C LYS A 519 0.90 -1.47 8.71
N THR A 520 0.24 -0.71 9.58
CA THR A 520 0.84 -0.12 10.76
C THR A 520 0.55 -0.99 11.98
N ILE A 521 1.58 -1.35 12.73
CA ILE A 521 1.43 -1.95 14.04
C ILE A 521 1.38 -0.80 15.05
N ASN A 522 0.22 -0.61 15.69
CA ASN A 522 0.08 0.42 16.71
C ASN A 522 0.65 -0.09 18.04
N ALA A 523 1.36 0.77 18.72
CA ALA A 523 1.96 0.49 20.03
C ALA A 523 1.68 1.65 20.99
N ASP A 524 1.43 1.34 22.25
CA ASP A 524 1.15 2.34 23.27
C ASP A 524 2.35 3.25 23.53
N ALA A 525 2.07 4.47 23.99
CA ALA A 525 3.09 5.46 24.29
C ALA A 525 4.10 4.99 25.34
N ASP A 526 3.65 4.20 26.31
CA ASP A 526 4.42 3.68 27.44
C ASP A 526 4.96 2.25 27.22
N MET A 527 4.80 1.70 25.99
CA MET A 527 5.35 0.38 25.67
C MET A 527 6.85 0.31 25.95
N PRO A 528 7.35 -0.66 26.74
CA PRO A 528 8.77 -0.83 26.96
C PRO A 528 9.52 -1.16 25.68
N PHE A 529 10.78 -0.68 25.57
CA PHE A 529 11.60 -0.90 24.38
C PHE A 529 11.77 -2.38 24.02
N GLU A 530 11.94 -3.26 24.99
CA GLU A 530 12.11 -4.70 24.78
C GLU A 530 10.85 -5.32 24.14
N ALA A 531 9.66 -4.91 24.59
CA ALA A 531 8.40 -5.34 23.99
C ALA A 531 8.26 -4.82 22.55
N PHE A 532 8.61 -3.55 22.31
CA PHE A 532 8.65 -2.97 20.97
C PHE A 532 9.62 -3.71 20.05
N ALA A 533 10.82 -4.02 20.52
CA ALA A 533 11.82 -4.75 19.75
C ALA A 533 11.33 -6.16 19.38
N ASN A 534 10.58 -6.81 20.28
CA ASN A 534 10.03 -8.14 20.04
C ASN A 534 8.98 -8.14 18.90
N VAL A 535 8.27 -7.04 18.66
CA VAL A 535 7.32 -6.91 17.54
C VAL A 535 8.02 -7.18 16.18
N TYR A 536 9.20 -6.61 15.98
CA TYR A 536 9.97 -6.82 14.75
C TYR A 536 10.50 -8.25 14.63
N ARG A 537 10.86 -8.86 15.77
CA ARG A 537 11.26 -10.27 15.78
C ARG A 537 10.10 -11.16 15.41
N THR A 538 8.95 -10.98 16.04
CA THR A 538 7.72 -11.71 15.72
C THR A 538 7.32 -11.52 14.25
N ALA A 539 7.43 -10.31 13.70
CA ALA A 539 7.17 -10.06 12.28
C ALA A 539 8.09 -10.89 11.35
N CYS A 540 9.37 -11.00 11.73
CA CYS A 540 10.33 -11.85 11.03
C CYS A 540 9.93 -13.32 11.11
N ASP A 541 9.61 -13.83 12.30
CA ASP A 541 9.28 -15.24 12.53
C ASP A 541 7.96 -15.64 11.85
N LEU A 542 6.98 -14.74 11.77
CA LEU A 542 5.71 -14.92 11.06
C LEU A 542 5.83 -14.86 9.53
N GLY A 543 6.98 -14.59 9.00
CA GLY A 543 7.17 -14.59 7.55
C GLY A 543 6.69 -13.34 6.82
N LEU A 544 6.56 -12.20 7.49
CA LEU A 544 6.14 -10.95 6.87
C LEU A 544 7.19 -10.39 5.91
N LYS A 545 6.75 -9.67 4.88
CA LYS A 545 7.63 -8.99 3.90
C LYS A 545 8.15 -7.63 4.39
N GLY A 546 7.46 -7.03 5.38
CA GLY A 546 7.85 -5.77 5.99
C GLY A 546 7.13 -5.55 7.32
N CYS A 547 7.66 -4.63 8.11
CA CYS A 547 7.10 -4.24 9.39
C CYS A 547 7.35 -2.76 9.66
N THR A 548 6.31 -2.04 10.05
CA THR A 548 6.38 -0.66 10.52
C THR A 548 5.57 -0.55 11.79
N VAL A 549 6.20 -0.11 12.87
CA VAL A 549 5.55 0.08 14.17
C VAL A 549 5.42 1.59 14.44
N TYR A 550 4.23 2.01 14.79
CA TYR A 550 3.95 3.36 15.23
C TYR A 550 3.66 3.36 16.73
N ARG A 551 4.59 3.88 17.52
CA ARG A 551 4.37 4.13 18.93
C ARG A 551 3.71 5.50 19.09
N GLN A 552 2.60 5.55 19.82
CA GLN A 552 1.84 6.77 20.06
C GLN A 552 2.75 7.88 20.61
N GLY A 553 2.71 9.08 19.98
CA GLY A 553 3.53 10.22 20.37
C GLY A 553 4.98 10.21 19.83
N SER A 554 5.42 9.20 19.09
CA SER A 554 6.76 9.16 18.48
C SER A 554 6.94 10.11 17.30
N ARG A 555 5.87 10.49 16.63
CA ARG A 555 5.82 11.54 15.60
C ARG A 555 5.03 12.71 16.17
N GLY A 556 5.41 13.93 15.83
CA GLY A 556 4.73 15.15 16.27
C GLY A 556 3.17 15.10 16.25
N GLU A 557 2.47 16.13 15.86
CA GLU A 557 1.00 16.18 15.91
C GLU A 557 0.32 15.02 15.14
N ASP A 558 -0.55 14.27 15.81
CA ASP A 558 -1.36 13.21 15.22
C ASP A 558 -2.37 13.79 14.21
N VAL A 559 -2.51 13.13 13.07
CA VAL A 559 -3.45 13.52 12.00
C VAL A 559 -4.90 13.18 12.38
N LEU A 560 -5.07 12.15 13.19
CA LEU A 560 -6.36 11.69 13.72
C LEU A 560 -6.32 11.77 15.24
N THR A 561 -7.37 12.35 15.83
CA THR A 561 -7.52 12.40 17.28
C THR A 561 -8.85 11.75 17.63
N PRO A 562 -8.89 10.75 18.54
CA PRO A 562 -10.14 10.19 19.04
C PRO A 562 -10.97 11.29 19.72
N VAL A 563 -12.29 11.27 19.51
CA VAL A 563 -13.22 12.10 20.27
C VAL A 563 -13.65 11.28 21.50
N THR A 564 -13.24 11.73 22.70
CA THR A 564 -13.63 11.08 23.95
C THR A 564 -15.12 11.32 24.25
N GLU A 565 -15.81 10.32 24.83
CA GLU A 565 -17.20 10.43 25.27
C GLU A 565 -17.42 11.66 26.15
N GLY A 566 -18.37 12.52 25.74
CA GLY A 566 -18.71 13.80 26.42
C GLY A 566 -18.64 15.03 25.53
N ALA A 567 -18.04 14.95 24.35
CA ALA A 567 -17.98 16.04 23.37
C ALA A 567 -19.04 15.94 22.25
N TRP A 568 -20.18 15.30 22.52
CA TRP A 568 -21.28 15.19 21.56
C TRP A 568 -21.97 16.54 21.39
N CYS A 569 -21.82 17.13 20.23
CA CYS A 569 -22.71 18.22 19.81
C CYS A 569 -24.08 17.59 19.51
N THR A 570 -25.04 17.84 20.40
CA THR A 570 -26.45 17.63 20.05
C THR A 570 -26.83 18.59 18.95
N SER A 571 -27.55 18.12 17.94
CA SER A 571 -27.83 18.69 16.62
C SER A 571 -28.45 20.09 16.56
N ASP A 572 -28.53 20.83 17.66
CA ASP A 572 -29.22 22.14 17.70
C ASP A 572 -28.30 23.36 17.94
N THR A 573 -26.97 23.19 18.04
CA THR A 573 -26.05 24.31 18.33
C THR A 573 -24.67 24.24 17.66
N CYS A 574 -24.50 23.56 16.53
CA CYS A 574 -23.26 23.64 15.74
C CYS A 574 -23.51 24.20 14.34
#